data_35792603adc83c4cd153150ecde053b2
#
_entry.id   35792603adc83c4cd153150ecde053b2
#
_cell.length_a   1.000
_cell.length_b   1.000
_cell.length_c   1.000
_cell.angle_alpha   90.00
_cell.angle_beta   90.00
_cell.angle_gamma   90.00
#
_symmetry.space_group_name_H-M   'P 1'
#
loop_
_entity.id
_entity.type
_entity.pdbx_description
1 polymer ?
#
loop_
_entity_poly.entity_id
_entity_poly.type
_entity_poly.pdbx_seq_one_letter_code
_entity_poly.pdbx_strand_id
1 'polypeptide(L)'
;MSEKVNSIRILHVDDDPDLAELVSTYLRREDSHFEVVSAGSASDGLDTLAETDIDCVVSDYDMPERNGIELLEAVRERDADLPFILFTAKGSEDIASDAISAGVTDYLQKGVGTD
;
A
#
# COMPACT_ATOMS: atom_id res chain seq x y z
N MET A 1 25.89 13.94 -9.37
CA MET A 1 25.11 13.06 -9.82
C MET A 1 24.33 12.39 -8.80
N SER A 2 23.27 11.99 -9.11
CA SER A 2 22.42 11.43 -8.15
C SER A 2 22.30 9.94 -8.32
N GLU A 3 22.60 9.24 -7.29
CA GLU A 3 22.44 7.80 -7.31
C GLU A 3 21.08 7.38 -6.89
N LYS A 4 20.24 8.34 -6.54
CA LYS A 4 18.92 7.99 -6.06
C LYS A 4 17.88 7.80 -7.14
N VAL A 5 18.30 8.00 -8.38
CA VAL A 5 17.34 7.98 -9.47
C VAL A 5 16.63 6.66 -9.63
N ASN A 6 17.22 5.58 -9.11
CA ASN A 6 16.61 4.26 -9.27
C ASN A 6 15.89 3.78 -8.02
N SER A 7 15.79 4.63 -7.00
CA SER A 7 15.06 4.24 -5.80
C SER A 7 13.57 4.30 -6.04
N ILE A 8 12.87 3.27 -5.59
CA ILE A 8 11.42 3.22 -5.63
C ILE A 8 10.93 3.22 -4.20
N ARG A 9 10.18 4.23 -3.83
CA ARG A 9 9.70 4.38 -2.46
C ARG A 9 8.28 3.87 -2.36
N ILE A 10 8.10 2.86 -1.53
CA ILE A 10 6.83 2.18 -1.35
C ILE A 10 6.29 2.54 0.03
N LEU A 11 5.06 3.04 0.08
CA LEU A 11 4.38 3.27 1.34
C LEU A 11 3.54 2.03 1.64
N HIS A 12 3.85 1.38 2.75
CA HIS A 12 3.10 0.20 3.19
C HIS A 12 2.23 0.58 4.38
N VAL A 13 0.92 0.46 4.22
CA VAL A 13 -0.04 0.85 5.25
C VAL A 13 -0.69 -0.40 5.81
N ASP A 14 -0.46 -0.66 7.09
CA ASP A 14 -0.98 -1.86 7.76
C ASP A 14 -0.91 -1.60 9.25
N ASP A 15 -1.98 -1.91 9.97
CA ASP A 15 -2.03 -1.68 11.40
C ASP A 15 -1.34 -2.79 12.21
N ASP A 16 -0.85 -3.83 11.55
CA ASP A 16 -0.12 -4.91 12.20
C ASP A 16 1.39 -4.64 12.05
N PRO A 17 2.08 -4.23 13.11
CA PRO A 17 3.50 -3.88 12.98
C PRO A 17 4.39 -5.08 12.63
N ASP A 18 4.02 -6.27 13.06
CA ASP A 18 4.82 -7.46 12.73
C ASP A 18 4.73 -7.76 11.24
N LEU A 19 3.54 -7.66 10.68
CA LEU A 19 3.38 -7.87 9.25
C LEU A 19 4.04 -6.77 8.45
N ALA A 20 3.97 -5.54 8.94
CA ALA A 20 4.61 -4.42 8.27
C ALA A 20 6.12 -4.64 8.17
N GLU A 21 6.72 -5.12 9.25
CA GLU A 21 8.15 -5.38 9.26
C GLU A 21 8.51 -6.52 8.30
N LEU A 22 7.68 -7.57 8.29
CA LEU A 22 7.92 -8.71 7.42
C LEU A 22 7.85 -8.31 5.95
N VAL A 23 6.84 -7.55 5.57
CA VAL A 23 6.69 -7.10 4.20
C VAL A 23 7.84 -6.19 3.80
N SER A 24 8.23 -5.28 4.69
CA SER A 24 9.35 -4.39 4.42
C SER A 24 10.63 -5.18 4.17
N THR A 25 10.91 -6.16 5.02
CA THR A 25 12.10 -6.99 4.87
C THR A 25 12.06 -7.77 3.54
N TYR A 26 10.90 -8.33 3.23
CA TYR A 26 10.75 -9.11 2.01
C TYR A 26 11.01 -8.24 0.76
N LEU A 27 10.41 -7.08 0.72
CA LEU A 27 10.55 -6.20 -0.45
C LEU A 27 11.99 -5.74 -0.64
N ARG A 28 12.67 -5.41 0.46
CA ARG A 28 14.06 -4.98 0.37
C ARG A 28 14.97 -6.09 -0.12
N ARG A 29 14.63 -7.33 0.21
CA ARG A 29 15.42 -8.48 -0.24
C ARG A 29 15.18 -8.78 -1.72
N GLU A 30 13.96 -8.48 -2.20
CA GLU A 30 13.66 -8.71 -3.61
C GLU A 30 14.39 -7.72 -4.50
N ASP A 31 14.51 -6.48 -4.05
CA ASP A 31 15.20 -5.47 -4.85
C ASP A 31 15.76 -4.42 -3.91
N SER A 32 17.05 -4.22 -3.96
CA SER A 32 17.73 -3.25 -3.10
C SER A 32 17.35 -1.81 -3.44
N HIS A 33 16.69 -1.58 -4.57
CA HIS A 33 16.23 -0.23 -4.92
C HIS A 33 14.91 0.12 -4.24
N PHE A 34 14.24 -0.85 -3.62
CA PHE A 34 13.00 -0.57 -2.90
C PHE A 34 13.33 0.06 -1.55
N GLU A 35 12.67 1.16 -1.28
CA GLU A 35 12.73 1.83 0.01
C GLU A 35 11.32 1.80 0.57
N VAL A 36 11.14 1.20 1.74
CA VAL A 36 9.80 0.99 2.28
C VAL A 36 9.58 1.91 3.48
N VAL A 37 8.50 2.66 3.42
CA VAL A 37 8.05 3.52 4.50
C VAL A 37 6.76 2.91 5.04
N SER A 38 6.67 2.69 6.34
CA SER A 38 5.51 2.04 6.94
C SER A 38 4.63 3.06 7.64
N ALA A 39 3.33 2.86 7.54
CA ALA A 39 2.35 3.65 8.28
C ALA A 39 1.37 2.69 8.92
N GLY A 40 0.97 2.97 10.15
CA GLY A 40 0.11 2.08 10.91
C GLY A 40 -1.37 2.34 10.78
N SER A 41 -1.75 3.33 10.00
CA SER A 41 -3.17 3.66 9.79
C SER A 41 -3.31 4.42 8.48
N ALA A 42 -4.54 4.52 8.00
CA ALA A 42 -4.82 5.31 6.80
C ALA A 42 -4.46 6.78 7.03
N SER A 43 -4.75 7.29 8.21
CA SER A 43 -4.45 8.67 8.54
C SER A 43 -2.94 8.93 8.48
N ASP A 44 -2.15 8.05 9.09
CA ASP A 44 -0.70 8.17 9.03
C ASP A 44 -0.19 8.05 7.60
N GLY A 45 -0.82 7.17 6.81
CA GLY A 45 -0.45 7.03 5.42
C GLY A 45 -0.67 8.30 4.62
N LEU A 46 -1.79 8.96 4.86
CA LEU A 46 -2.08 10.23 4.18
C LEU A 46 -1.11 11.33 4.60
N ASP A 47 -0.74 11.36 5.88
CA ASP A 47 0.26 12.31 6.34
C ASP A 47 1.60 12.06 5.65
N THR A 48 1.98 10.80 5.53
CA THR A 48 3.23 10.45 4.85
C THR A 48 3.21 10.88 3.39
N LEU A 49 2.07 10.67 2.72
CA LEU A 49 1.95 11.09 1.32
C LEU A 49 2.07 12.60 1.15
N ALA A 50 1.62 13.36 2.16
CA ALA A 50 1.73 14.80 2.10
C ALA A 50 3.16 15.30 2.29
N GLU A 51 4.00 14.53 2.95
CA GLU A 51 5.34 14.96 3.34
C GLU A 51 6.45 14.28 2.59
N THR A 52 6.18 13.18 1.92
CA THR A 52 7.20 12.33 1.32
C THR A 52 6.77 11.91 -0.07
N ASP A 53 7.70 11.93 -1.01
CA ASP A 53 7.43 11.45 -2.36
C ASP A 53 7.32 9.94 -2.33
N ILE A 54 6.15 9.42 -2.66
CA ILE A 54 5.87 7.99 -2.67
C ILE A 54 5.59 7.58 -4.11
N ASP A 55 6.17 6.46 -4.52
CA ASP A 55 6.02 5.94 -5.87
C ASP A 55 4.93 4.90 -5.99
N CYS A 56 4.58 4.26 -4.87
CA CYS A 56 3.56 3.20 -4.88
C CYS A 56 3.05 3.00 -3.47
N VAL A 57 1.76 2.75 -3.33
CA VAL A 57 1.14 2.43 -2.04
C VAL A 57 0.73 0.98 -2.03
N VAL A 58 1.07 0.27 -0.96
CA VAL A 58 0.57 -1.09 -0.70
C VAL A 58 -0.18 -1.02 0.62
N SER A 59 -1.47 -1.28 0.60
CA SER A 59 -2.31 -1.09 1.79
C SER A 59 -3.13 -2.34 2.10
N ASP A 60 -3.24 -2.65 3.38
CA ASP A 60 -4.21 -3.62 3.83
C ASP A 60 -5.62 -3.03 3.70
N TYR A 61 -6.61 -3.90 3.63
CA TYR A 61 -8.01 -3.46 3.62
C TYR A 61 -8.51 -3.22 5.03
N ASP A 62 -8.25 -4.16 5.93
CA ASP A 62 -8.91 -4.20 7.24
C ASP A 62 -8.09 -3.44 8.26
N MET A 63 -8.43 -2.19 8.48
CA MET A 63 -7.75 -1.31 9.41
C MET A 63 -8.78 -0.53 10.23
N PRO A 64 -8.44 -0.18 11.49
CA PRO A 64 -9.37 0.63 12.29
C PRO A 64 -9.63 1.98 11.68
N GLU A 65 -10.79 2.53 11.93
CA GLU A 65 -11.22 3.87 11.55
C GLU A 65 -11.48 4.00 10.06
N ARG A 66 -10.46 3.80 9.23
CA ARG A 66 -10.62 3.83 7.77
C ARG A 66 -10.04 2.58 7.18
N ASN A 67 -10.77 1.93 6.30
CA ASN A 67 -10.26 0.76 5.62
C ASN A 67 -9.44 1.16 4.39
N GLY A 68 -8.83 0.16 3.74
CA GLY A 68 -7.95 0.42 2.62
C GLY A 68 -8.64 1.05 1.42
N ILE A 69 -9.93 0.79 1.23
CA ILE A 69 -10.65 1.41 0.12
C ILE A 69 -10.91 2.88 0.41
N GLU A 70 -11.22 3.21 1.65
CA GLU A 70 -11.38 4.61 2.02
C GLU A 70 -10.06 5.37 1.86
N LEU A 71 -8.94 4.71 2.18
CA LEU A 71 -7.63 5.32 1.93
C LEU A 71 -7.42 5.52 0.42
N LEU A 72 -7.76 4.51 -0.36
CA LEU A 72 -7.62 4.60 -1.83
C LEU A 72 -8.42 5.77 -2.38
N GLU A 73 -9.65 5.95 -1.90
CA GLU A 73 -10.48 7.06 -2.36
C GLU A 73 -9.83 8.40 -2.05
N ALA A 74 -9.27 8.53 -0.84
CA ALA A 74 -8.59 9.76 -0.46
C ALA A 74 -7.35 9.99 -1.31
N VAL A 75 -6.60 8.92 -1.61
CA VAL A 75 -5.42 9.04 -2.46
C VAL A 75 -5.81 9.50 -3.86
N ARG A 76 -6.90 8.93 -4.39
CA ARG A 76 -7.33 9.29 -5.74
C ARG A 76 -7.79 10.73 -5.87
N GLU A 77 -8.24 11.33 -4.78
CA GLU A 77 -8.57 12.75 -4.79
C GLU A 77 -7.33 13.61 -4.95
N ARG A 78 -6.17 13.12 -4.49
CA ARG A 78 -4.92 13.86 -4.58
C ARG A 78 -4.15 13.52 -5.84
N ASP A 79 -4.17 12.25 -6.24
CA ASP A 79 -3.35 11.76 -7.35
C ASP A 79 -4.08 10.59 -7.99
N ALA A 80 -4.63 10.83 -9.16
CA ALA A 80 -5.40 9.82 -9.87
C ALA A 80 -4.52 8.70 -10.42
N ASP A 81 -3.21 8.91 -10.48
CA ASP A 81 -2.32 7.98 -11.17
C ASP A 81 -1.35 7.25 -10.25
N LEU A 82 -1.29 7.59 -8.97
CA LEU A 82 -0.37 6.95 -8.06
C LEU A 82 -0.69 5.45 -7.97
N PRO A 83 0.26 4.57 -8.28
CA PRO A 83 0.00 3.15 -8.14
C PRO A 83 -0.42 2.79 -6.72
N PHE A 84 -1.51 2.07 -6.62
CA PHE A 84 -2.07 1.67 -5.33
C PHE A 84 -2.47 0.21 -5.42
N ILE A 85 -1.88 -0.60 -4.55
CA ILE A 85 -2.15 -2.03 -4.49
C ILE A 85 -2.84 -2.33 -3.18
N LEU A 86 -4.00 -2.96 -3.26
CA LEU A 86 -4.71 -3.42 -2.07
C LEU A 86 -4.28 -4.86 -1.81
N PHE A 87 -3.66 -5.11 -0.66
CA PHE A 87 -3.09 -6.41 -0.33
C PHE A 87 -3.68 -6.86 0.99
N THR A 88 -4.63 -7.79 0.95
CA THR A 88 -5.43 -8.11 2.12
C THR A 88 -5.71 -9.60 2.25
N ALA A 89 -5.82 -10.04 3.50
CA ALA A 89 -6.23 -11.41 3.79
C ALA A 89 -7.73 -11.58 3.60
N LYS A 90 -8.48 -10.47 3.66
CA LYS A 90 -9.94 -10.53 3.60
C LYS A 90 -10.39 -10.30 2.17
N GLY A 91 -10.46 -11.38 1.41
CA GLY A 91 -10.87 -11.30 0.03
C GLY A 91 -12.34 -11.61 -0.13
N SER A 92 -13.01 -10.84 -0.96
CA SER A 92 -14.39 -11.12 -1.36
C SER A 92 -14.64 -10.40 -2.67
N GLU A 93 -15.71 -10.84 -3.36
CA GLU A 93 -16.08 -10.16 -4.59
C GLU A 93 -16.51 -8.73 -4.35
N ASP A 94 -17.16 -8.49 -3.19
CA ASP A 94 -17.62 -7.15 -2.86
C ASP A 94 -16.45 -6.20 -2.66
N ILE A 95 -15.42 -6.65 -1.93
CA ILE A 95 -14.24 -5.83 -1.68
C ILE A 95 -13.50 -5.57 -2.99
N ALA A 96 -13.34 -6.60 -3.80
CA ALA A 96 -12.66 -6.45 -5.10
C ALA A 96 -13.40 -5.48 -6.00
N SER A 97 -14.73 -5.60 -6.04
CA SER A 97 -15.54 -4.72 -6.87
C SER A 97 -15.43 -3.26 -6.41
N ASP A 98 -15.48 -3.05 -5.09
CA ASP A 98 -15.36 -1.70 -4.55
C ASP A 98 -13.97 -1.12 -4.83
N ALA A 99 -12.93 -1.95 -4.74
CA ALA A 99 -11.57 -1.51 -5.03
C ALA A 99 -11.44 -1.06 -6.48
N ILE A 100 -11.99 -1.87 -7.40
CA ILE A 100 -11.95 -1.52 -8.82
C ILE A 100 -12.68 -0.22 -9.07
N SER A 101 -13.85 -0.06 -8.47
CA SER A 101 -14.64 1.17 -8.62
C SER A 101 -13.90 2.38 -8.08
N ALA A 102 -13.11 2.20 -7.03
CA ALA A 102 -12.37 3.30 -6.41
C ALA A 102 -11.06 3.60 -7.14
N GLY A 103 -10.68 2.81 -8.14
CA GLY A 103 -9.52 3.11 -8.94
C GLY A 103 -8.24 2.43 -8.49
N VAL A 104 -8.34 1.22 -7.94
CA VAL A 104 -7.15 0.48 -7.51
C VAL A 104 -6.32 0.09 -8.73
N THR A 105 -5.00 0.08 -8.56
CA THR A 105 -4.10 -0.40 -9.61
C THR A 105 -4.11 -1.91 -9.66
N ASP A 106 -4.07 -2.55 -8.49
CA ASP A 106 -4.08 -4.01 -8.41
C ASP A 106 -4.65 -4.44 -7.06
N TYR A 107 -5.19 -5.63 -7.02
CA TYR A 107 -5.80 -6.20 -5.83
C TYR A 107 -5.20 -7.60 -5.63
N LEU A 108 -4.54 -7.79 -4.49
CA LEU A 108 -3.90 -9.06 -4.18
C LEU A 108 -4.42 -9.60 -2.86
N GLN A 109 -4.64 -10.89 -2.80
CA GLN A 109 -5.15 -11.54 -1.60
C GLN A 109 -4.03 -12.33 -0.93
N LYS A 110 -3.81 -12.06 0.36
CA LYS A 110 -2.77 -12.74 1.11
C LYS A 110 -3.09 -14.23 1.24
N GLY A 111 -2.06 -15.04 1.12
CA GLY A 111 -2.20 -16.47 1.33
C GLY A 111 -2.79 -17.25 0.18
N VAL A 112 -3.17 -16.61 -0.90
CA VAL A 112 -3.73 -17.29 -2.04
C VAL A 112 -2.60 -17.74 -2.95
N GLY A 113 -2.65 -19.00 -3.37
CA GLY A 113 -1.67 -19.51 -4.31
C GLY A 113 -0.35 -19.89 -3.69
N THR A 114 -0.32 -20.09 -2.40
CA THR A 114 0.91 -20.44 -1.71
C THR A 114 1.10 -21.92 -1.52
N ASP A 115 0.16 -22.71 -1.88
CA ASP A 115 0.25 -24.16 -1.69
C ASP A 115 1.13 -24.83 -2.71
#